data_23c4fd15224ddd6e24a1902ca9b862bc
#
_entry.id   23c4fd15224ddd6e24a1902ca9b862bc
#
_cell.length_a   1.000
_cell.length_b   1.000
_cell.length_c   1.000
_cell.angle_alpha   90.00
_cell.angle_beta   90.00
_cell.angle_gamma   90.00
#
_symmetry.space_group_name_H-M   'P 1'
#
loop_
_entity.id
_entity.type
_entity.pdbx_description
1 polymer ?
#
loop_
_entity_poly.entity_id
_entity_poly.type
_entity_poly.pdbx_seq_one_letter_code
_entity_poly.pdbx_strand_id
1 'polypeptide(L)'
;LTYNYKGAGKVYLCNPKIEKTQNMAGTKTLTMIKPDAVHNGHIGAILNDITAAGFRISAMKLTQLSKADAEAFYSVHSERPFFGELVEFMTSGPIVAAILEKDNAVEDFRTLIGSTNPAEAAEGTIRAKYATSIGENAVHGSDSDENAQIEGDFHFAGREQF
;
A
#
# COMPACT_ATOMS: atom_id res chain seq x y z
N LEU A 1 4.68 -55.83 32.94
CA LEU A 1 6.09 -55.61 32.65
C LEU A 1 6.36 -54.12 32.78
N THR A 2 6.85 -53.76 33.98
CA THR A 2 7.27 -52.41 34.40
C THR A 2 8.68 -52.16 33.84
N TYR A 3 8.89 -51.13 33.07
CA TYR A 3 10.22 -50.59 32.80
C TYR A 3 10.40 -49.25 33.53
N ASN A 4 11.19 -49.29 34.59
CA ASN A 4 11.74 -48.12 35.26
C ASN A 4 12.86 -47.51 34.39
N TYR A 5 12.76 -46.26 34.00
CA TYR A 5 13.90 -45.45 33.56
C TYR A 5 14.12 -44.32 34.58
N LYS A 6 15.14 -44.53 35.44
CA LYS A 6 15.76 -43.41 36.17
C LYS A 6 16.76 -42.74 35.24
N GLY A 7 16.53 -41.52 34.86
CA GLY A 7 17.47 -40.64 34.18
C GLY A 7 17.23 -39.24 34.65
N ALA A 8 18.17 -38.68 35.43
CA ALA A 8 18.15 -37.29 35.87
C ALA A 8 18.38 -36.36 34.66
N GLY A 9 17.31 -35.90 34.03
CA GLY A 9 17.35 -34.91 33.00
C GLY A 9 16.98 -33.53 33.58
N LYS A 10 17.90 -32.56 33.54
CA LYS A 10 17.64 -31.18 33.85
C LYS A 10 16.50 -30.68 32.92
N VAL A 11 15.36 -30.38 33.51
CA VAL A 11 14.28 -29.68 32.80
C VAL A 11 14.74 -28.24 32.58
N TYR A 12 15.18 -27.92 31.36
CA TYR A 12 15.35 -26.53 30.96
C TYR A 12 13.97 -25.95 30.78
N LEU A 13 13.48 -25.21 31.76
CA LEU A 13 12.36 -24.31 31.58
C LEU A 13 12.83 -23.22 30.61
N CYS A 14 12.51 -23.41 29.34
CA CYS A 14 12.50 -22.28 28.40
C CYS A 14 11.44 -21.29 28.89
N ASN A 15 11.92 -20.30 29.63
CA ASN A 15 11.13 -19.11 29.86
C ASN A 15 11.08 -18.36 28.52
N PRO A 16 9.95 -18.27 27.81
CA PRO A 16 9.87 -17.36 26.68
C PRO A 16 9.89 -15.97 27.30
N LYS A 17 11.07 -15.34 27.33
CA LYS A 17 11.11 -13.89 27.33
C LYS A 17 10.28 -13.51 26.12
N ILE A 18 9.08 -13.00 26.37
CA ILE A 18 8.35 -12.22 25.40
C ILE A 18 9.24 -11.00 25.16
N GLU A 19 10.16 -11.13 24.22
CA GLU A 19 10.79 -9.97 23.61
C GLU A 19 9.61 -9.18 23.07
N LYS A 20 9.42 -7.97 23.61
CA LYS A 20 8.58 -6.98 22.97
C LYS A 20 9.02 -6.96 21.52
N THR A 21 8.19 -7.50 20.62
CA THR A 21 8.34 -7.32 19.20
C THR A 21 8.47 -5.82 19.00
N GLN A 22 9.69 -5.34 18.75
CA GLN A 22 9.88 -4.05 18.15
C GLN A 22 8.98 -4.08 16.93
N ASN A 23 8.05 -3.15 16.84
CA ASN A 23 7.20 -2.97 15.69
C ASN A 23 8.16 -2.69 14.54
N MET A 24 8.58 -3.73 13.83
CA MET A 24 9.42 -3.57 12.64
C MET A 24 8.51 -2.92 11.61
N ALA A 25 8.89 -1.73 11.17
CA ALA A 25 8.18 -1.03 10.10
C ALA A 25 8.00 -1.99 8.92
N GLY A 26 6.81 -1.98 8.33
CA GLY A 26 6.49 -2.88 7.23
C GLY A 26 7.36 -2.60 6.01
N THR A 27 7.56 -3.65 5.22
CA THR A 27 8.40 -3.59 4.03
C THR A 27 7.61 -3.45 2.75
N LYS A 28 6.27 -3.41 2.82
CA LYS A 28 5.37 -3.31 1.67
C LYS A 28 4.39 -2.15 1.80
N THR A 29 4.02 -1.56 0.67
CA THR A 29 2.90 -0.62 0.55
C THR A 29 2.19 -0.85 -0.78
N LEU A 30 0.90 -0.54 -0.84
CA LEU A 30 0.18 -0.48 -2.10
C LEU A 30 0.17 0.94 -2.64
N THR A 31 0.30 1.07 -3.95
CA THR A 31 -0.02 2.30 -4.69
C THR A 31 -1.02 2.02 -5.80
N MET A 32 -1.81 3.04 -6.12
CA MET A 32 -2.53 3.11 -7.40
C MET A 32 -2.19 4.42 -8.08
N ILE A 33 -1.78 4.37 -9.35
CA ILE A 33 -1.80 5.54 -10.23
C ILE A 33 -3.24 5.70 -10.69
N LYS A 34 -3.85 6.82 -10.34
CA LYS A 34 -5.28 7.07 -10.48
C LYS A 34 -5.67 7.44 -11.93
N PRO A 35 -6.98 7.43 -12.27
CA PRO A 35 -7.44 7.69 -13.64
C PRO A 35 -6.95 9.01 -14.22
N ASP A 36 -6.89 10.09 -13.44
CA ASP A 36 -6.37 11.41 -13.86
C ASP A 36 -4.92 11.33 -14.36
N ALA A 37 -4.04 10.71 -13.58
CA ALA A 37 -2.63 10.58 -13.92
C ALA A 37 -2.40 9.57 -15.08
N VAL A 38 -3.23 8.52 -15.17
CA VAL A 38 -3.21 7.60 -16.31
C VAL A 38 -3.63 8.31 -17.59
N HIS A 39 -4.74 9.06 -17.55
CA HIS A 39 -5.26 9.83 -18.68
C HIS A 39 -4.24 10.85 -19.19
N ASN A 40 -3.56 11.53 -18.27
CA ASN A 40 -2.55 12.54 -18.57
C ASN A 40 -1.18 11.95 -19.00
N GLY A 41 -1.06 10.61 -19.12
CA GLY A 41 0.16 9.95 -19.58
C GLY A 41 1.31 9.90 -18.58
N HIS A 42 1.02 10.06 -17.28
CA HIS A 42 2.05 10.16 -16.24
C HIS A 42 2.54 8.81 -15.69
N ILE A 43 2.03 7.67 -16.20
CA ILE A 43 2.40 6.34 -15.69
C ILE A 43 3.92 6.17 -15.63
N GLY A 44 4.62 6.39 -16.74
CA GLY A 44 6.07 6.18 -16.83
C GLY A 44 6.86 7.11 -15.92
N ALA A 45 6.46 8.38 -15.82
CA ALA A 45 7.11 9.37 -14.98
C ALA A 45 6.94 9.04 -13.48
N ILE A 46 5.73 8.66 -13.06
CA ILE A 46 5.44 8.27 -11.68
C ILE A 46 6.20 6.99 -11.30
N LEU A 47 6.21 5.97 -12.17
CA LEU A 47 6.97 4.74 -11.91
C LEU A 47 8.49 5.00 -11.83
N ASN A 48 9.00 5.92 -12.65
CA ASN A 48 10.39 6.36 -12.56
C ASN A 48 10.70 7.04 -11.22
N ASP A 49 9.84 7.96 -10.74
CA ASP A 49 10.01 8.62 -9.45
C ASP A 49 10.01 7.60 -8.30
N ILE A 50 9.12 6.59 -8.36
CA ILE A 50 9.04 5.50 -7.38
C ILE A 50 10.33 4.67 -7.35
N THR A 51 10.79 4.21 -8.52
CA THR A 51 12.00 3.37 -8.59
C THR A 51 13.27 4.15 -8.28
N ALA A 52 13.35 5.42 -8.68
CA ALA A 52 14.45 6.32 -8.33
C ALA A 52 14.55 6.60 -6.83
N ALA A 53 13.40 6.55 -6.10
CA ALA A 53 13.36 6.64 -4.64
C ALA A 53 13.74 5.32 -3.93
N GLY A 54 14.16 4.29 -4.67
CA GLY A 54 14.65 3.02 -4.13
C GLY A 54 13.56 1.98 -3.84
N PHE A 55 12.33 2.18 -4.31
CA PHE A 55 11.29 1.17 -4.20
C PHE A 55 11.45 0.08 -5.27
N ARG A 56 11.33 -1.18 -4.87
CA ARG A 56 11.17 -2.32 -5.76
C ARG A 56 9.67 -2.54 -6.04
N ILE A 57 9.32 -2.75 -7.29
CA ILE A 57 7.95 -3.13 -7.67
C ILE A 57 7.87 -4.66 -7.61
N SER A 58 7.07 -5.22 -6.71
CA SER A 58 6.89 -6.67 -6.54
C SER A 58 5.62 -7.22 -7.19
N ALA A 59 4.67 -6.35 -7.52
CA ALA A 59 3.50 -6.66 -8.33
C ALA A 59 3.03 -5.40 -9.04
N MET A 60 2.53 -5.52 -10.27
CA MET A 60 1.97 -4.38 -11.01
C MET A 60 0.97 -4.84 -12.07
N LYS A 61 -0.14 -4.11 -12.22
CA LYS A 61 -1.08 -4.31 -13.33
C LYS A 61 -1.81 -3.02 -13.70
N LEU A 62 -2.12 -2.89 -14.99
CA LEU A 62 -3.12 -1.94 -15.50
C LEU A 62 -4.49 -2.62 -15.43
N THR A 63 -5.46 -1.98 -14.80
CA THR A 63 -6.81 -2.51 -14.62
C THR A 63 -7.82 -1.36 -14.54
N GLN A 64 -9.10 -1.69 -14.58
CA GLN A 64 -10.17 -0.73 -14.30
C GLN A 64 -11.08 -1.31 -13.22
N LEU A 65 -11.37 -0.51 -12.19
CA LEU A 65 -12.27 -0.92 -11.13
C LEU A 65 -13.71 -0.90 -11.63
N SER A 66 -14.46 -1.94 -11.29
CA SER A 66 -15.92 -1.85 -11.35
C SER A 66 -16.43 -0.96 -10.21
N LYS A 67 -17.68 -0.50 -10.30
CA LYS A 67 -18.29 0.26 -9.21
C LYS A 67 -18.26 -0.52 -7.89
N ALA A 68 -18.57 -1.83 -7.95
CA ALA A 68 -18.54 -2.67 -6.75
C ALA A 68 -17.13 -2.80 -6.15
N ASP A 69 -16.10 -2.91 -6.99
CA ASP A 69 -14.70 -2.95 -6.53
C ASP A 69 -14.29 -1.63 -5.87
N ALA A 70 -14.65 -0.49 -6.48
CA ALA A 70 -14.33 0.82 -5.90
C ALA A 70 -15.07 1.05 -4.57
N GLU A 71 -16.36 0.69 -4.49
CA GLU A 71 -17.14 0.78 -3.25
C GLU A 71 -16.55 -0.12 -2.15
N ALA A 72 -16.11 -1.34 -2.49
CA ALA A 72 -15.47 -2.26 -1.56
C ALA A 72 -14.11 -1.74 -1.07
N PHE A 73 -13.26 -1.29 -1.99
CA PHE A 73 -11.93 -0.76 -1.65
C PHE A 73 -12.00 0.47 -0.74
N TYR A 74 -12.91 1.40 -1.05
CA TYR A 74 -13.08 2.63 -0.28
C TYR A 74 -14.17 2.57 0.79
N SER A 75 -14.61 1.37 1.20
CA SER A 75 -15.70 1.16 2.18
C SER A 75 -15.49 1.88 3.51
N VAL A 76 -14.24 2.07 3.93
CA VAL A 76 -13.89 2.85 5.14
C VAL A 76 -14.37 4.32 5.05
N HIS A 77 -14.66 4.82 3.85
CA HIS A 77 -15.16 6.17 3.59
C HIS A 77 -16.65 6.22 3.27
N SER A 78 -17.39 5.12 3.37
CA SER A 78 -18.81 5.02 2.96
C SER A 78 -19.72 6.08 3.57
N GLU A 79 -19.43 6.48 4.84
CA GLU A 79 -20.19 7.52 5.56
C GLU A 79 -19.72 8.96 5.24
N ARG A 80 -18.74 9.13 4.37
CA ARG A 80 -18.22 10.46 4.03
C ARG A 80 -19.00 11.08 2.87
N PRO A 81 -19.28 12.41 2.90
CA PRO A 81 -20.03 13.09 1.84
C PRO A 81 -19.42 12.94 0.44
N PHE A 82 -18.10 12.80 0.36
CA PHE A 82 -17.36 12.69 -0.91
C PHE A 82 -17.30 11.24 -1.46
N PHE A 83 -17.86 10.24 -0.77
CA PHE A 83 -17.72 8.83 -1.15
C PHE A 83 -18.22 8.55 -2.57
N GLY A 84 -19.41 9.08 -2.93
CA GLY A 84 -19.98 8.89 -4.26
C GLY A 84 -19.10 9.48 -5.38
N GLU A 85 -18.59 10.69 -5.18
CA GLU A 85 -17.67 11.33 -6.13
C GLU A 85 -16.35 10.56 -6.26
N LEU A 86 -15.81 10.04 -5.14
CA LEU A 86 -14.61 9.22 -5.16
C LEU A 86 -14.81 7.93 -5.96
N VAL A 87 -15.94 7.23 -5.76
CA VAL A 87 -16.26 6.00 -6.51
C VAL A 87 -16.42 6.31 -8.00
N GLU A 88 -17.15 7.37 -8.36
CA GLU A 88 -17.31 7.81 -9.74
C GLU A 88 -15.97 8.13 -10.39
N PHE A 89 -15.12 8.89 -9.70
CA PHE A 89 -13.78 9.22 -10.18
C PHE A 89 -12.90 7.96 -10.38
N MET A 90 -12.84 7.06 -9.40
CA MET A 90 -12.00 5.86 -9.48
C MET A 90 -12.46 4.84 -10.51
N THR A 91 -13.70 4.93 -10.98
CA THR A 91 -14.26 4.09 -12.05
C THR A 91 -14.29 4.75 -13.42
N SER A 92 -13.90 6.03 -13.51
CA SER A 92 -13.94 6.82 -14.75
C SER A 92 -12.93 6.38 -15.80
N GLY A 93 -11.91 5.61 -15.43
CA GLY A 93 -10.88 5.13 -16.33
C GLY A 93 -9.97 4.09 -15.70
N PRO A 94 -8.96 3.61 -16.44
CA PRO A 94 -8.01 2.64 -15.94
C PRO A 94 -7.10 3.23 -14.86
N ILE A 95 -6.62 2.35 -14.00
CA ILE A 95 -5.61 2.63 -12.95
C ILE A 95 -4.42 1.70 -13.14
N VAL A 96 -3.25 2.08 -12.59
CA VAL A 96 -2.14 1.14 -12.39
C VAL A 96 -2.05 0.84 -10.89
N ALA A 97 -2.36 -0.40 -10.50
CA ALA A 97 -2.11 -0.87 -9.14
C ALA A 97 -0.72 -1.52 -9.05
N ALA A 98 0.01 -1.26 -7.95
CA ALA A 98 1.31 -1.89 -7.72
C ALA A 98 1.59 -2.09 -6.22
N ILE A 99 2.26 -3.20 -5.90
CA ILE A 99 2.87 -3.43 -4.58
C ILE A 99 4.33 -3.00 -4.67
N LEU A 100 4.72 -2.14 -3.74
CA LEU A 100 6.06 -1.58 -3.63
C LEU A 100 6.74 -2.11 -2.37
N GLU A 101 8.04 -2.40 -2.47
CA GLU A 101 8.84 -2.90 -1.36
C GLU A 101 10.04 -1.99 -1.10
N LYS A 102 10.23 -1.67 0.18
CA LYS A 102 11.35 -0.93 0.74
C LYS A 102 11.28 -1.05 2.26
N ASP A 103 12.39 -0.96 2.97
CA ASP A 103 12.34 -0.79 4.42
C ASP A 103 11.53 0.47 4.75
N ASN A 104 10.62 0.37 5.74
CA ASN A 104 9.71 1.46 6.12
C ASN A 104 8.83 1.96 4.96
N ALA A 105 8.31 1.02 4.15
CA ALA A 105 7.69 1.30 2.85
C ALA A 105 6.53 2.29 2.92
N VAL A 106 5.63 2.15 3.90
CA VAL A 106 4.43 3.02 4.02
C VAL A 106 4.84 4.47 4.27
N GLU A 107 5.66 4.73 5.29
CA GLU A 107 6.08 6.07 5.68
C GLU A 107 6.88 6.76 4.57
N ASP A 108 7.86 6.04 4.02
CA ASP A 108 8.71 6.55 2.94
C ASP A 108 7.90 6.85 1.68
N PHE A 109 6.92 6.00 1.35
CA PHE A 109 6.07 6.24 0.19
C PHE A 109 5.12 7.42 0.41
N ARG A 110 4.55 7.56 1.60
CA ARG A 110 3.73 8.74 1.95
C ARG A 110 4.53 10.04 1.85
N THR A 111 5.80 10.02 2.23
CA THR A 111 6.73 11.15 2.05
C THR A 111 6.97 11.44 0.56
N LEU A 112 7.19 10.41 -0.26
CA LEU A 112 7.44 10.54 -1.70
C LEU A 112 6.22 11.10 -2.44
N ILE A 113 5.00 10.65 -2.10
CA ILE A 113 3.79 11.13 -2.78
C ILE A 113 3.36 12.53 -2.34
N GLY A 114 3.67 12.94 -1.11
CA GLY A 114 3.34 14.25 -0.56
C GLY A 114 1.91 14.38 -0.03
N SER A 115 1.53 15.61 0.39
CA SER A 115 0.20 15.91 0.91
C SER A 115 -0.92 15.54 -0.08
N THR A 116 -2.07 15.12 0.46
CA THR A 116 -3.29 14.85 -0.34
C THR A 116 -3.74 16.08 -1.13
N ASN A 117 -3.57 17.27 -0.55
CA ASN A 117 -3.77 18.53 -1.25
C ASN A 117 -2.48 18.89 -2.01
N PRO A 118 -2.48 18.93 -3.36
CA PRO A 118 -1.28 19.26 -4.12
C PRO A 118 -0.76 20.67 -3.86
N ALA A 119 -1.62 21.62 -3.47
CA ALA A 119 -1.20 22.97 -3.11
C ALA A 119 -0.35 23.02 -1.82
N GLU A 120 -0.44 21.99 -0.97
CA GLU A 120 0.31 21.83 0.27
C GLU A 120 1.42 20.78 0.14
N ALA A 121 1.50 20.10 -0.99
CA ALA A 121 2.50 19.07 -1.25
C ALA A 121 3.88 19.72 -1.44
N ALA A 122 4.89 19.18 -0.75
CA ALA A 122 6.25 19.68 -0.87
C ALA A 122 6.77 19.54 -2.32
N GLU A 123 7.57 20.50 -2.74
CA GLU A 123 8.19 20.49 -4.06
C GLU A 123 8.97 19.17 -4.28
N GLY A 124 8.86 18.61 -5.48
CA GLY A 124 9.50 17.35 -5.84
C GLY A 124 8.67 16.10 -5.55
N THR A 125 7.62 16.18 -4.73
CA THR A 125 6.71 15.05 -4.48
C THR A 125 5.83 14.73 -5.69
N ILE A 126 5.32 13.50 -5.76
CA ILE A 126 4.51 13.02 -6.89
C ILE A 126 3.25 13.89 -7.05
N ARG A 127 2.54 14.22 -5.96
CA ARG A 127 1.34 15.04 -6.03
C ARG A 127 1.63 16.49 -6.40
N ALA A 128 2.75 17.06 -5.96
CA ALA A 128 3.16 18.40 -6.39
C ALA A 128 3.45 18.47 -7.90
N LYS A 129 3.92 17.37 -8.50
CA LYS A 129 4.26 17.31 -9.93
C LYS A 129 3.06 17.00 -10.83
N TYR A 130 2.16 16.09 -10.40
CA TYR A 130 1.20 15.44 -11.29
C TYR A 130 -0.26 15.58 -10.87
N ALA A 131 -0.56 16.02 -9.66
CA ALA A 131 -1.94 16.21 -9.18
C ALA A 131 -2.47 17.58 -9.55
N THR A 132 -3.79 17.66 -9.81
CA THR A 132 -4.49 18.90 -10.18
C THR A 132 -5.35 19.44 -9.06
N SER A 133 -5.88 18.57 -8.20
CA SER A 133 -6.76 18.92 -7.08
C SER A 133 -6.70 17.88 -5.97
N ILE A 134 -7.44 18.10 -4.87
CA ILE A 134 -7.59 17.13 -3.80
C ILE A 134 -8.32 15.85 -4.29
N GLY A 135 -9.32 16.00 -5.19
CA GLY A 135 -10.04 14.88 -5.78
C GLY A 135 -9.21 14.13 -6.82
N GLU A 136 -8.54 14.88 -7.69
CA GLU A 136 -7.66 14.38 -8.75
C GLU A 136 -6.20 14.52 -8.30
N ASN A 137 -5.77 13.64 -7.38
CA ASN A 137 -4.48 13.76 -6.70
C ASN A 137 -3.44 12.71 -7.12
N ALA A 138 -3.57 12.22 -8.33
CA ALA A 138 -2.66 11.39 -9.10
C ALA A 138 -2.41 10.00 -8.55
N VAL A 139 -2.21 9.82 -7.24
CA VAL A 139 -1.83 8.53 -6.67
C VAL A 139 -2.52 8.25 -5.34
N HIS A 140 -2.73 6.95 -5.06
CA HIS A 140 -3.04 6.41 -3.75
C HIS A 140 -1.78 5.80 -3.13
N GLY A 141 -1.65 5.85 -1.82
CA GLY A 141 -0.68 5.09 -1.04
C GLY A 141 -1.29 4.66 0.27
N SER A 142 -1.01 3.44 0.70
CA SER A 142 -1.49 2.90 1.97
C SER A 142 -1.08 3.80 3.14
N ASP A 143 -1.90 3.86 4.18
CA ASP A 143 -1.69 4.71 5.37
C ASP A 143 -1.14 3.96 6.58
N SER A 144 -1.11 2.62 6.51
CA SER A 144 -0.56 1.74 7.54
C SER A 144 -0.09 0.42 6.93
N ASP A 145 0.76 -0.32 7.66
CA ASP A 145 1.23 -1.64 7.27
C ASP A 145 0.08 -2.65 7.16
N GLU A 146 -0.91 -2.54 8.05
CA GLU A 146 -2.12 -3.37 8.03
C GLU A 146 -2.93 -3.10 6.76
N ASN A 147 -3.21 -1.83 6.46
CA ASN A 147 -3.94 -1.46 5.24
C ASN A 147 -3.14 -1.81 3.98
N ALA A 148 -1.82 -1.69 3.99
CA ALA A 148 -0.97 -2.12 2.87
C ALA A 148 -1.16 -3.60 2.52
N GLN A 149 -1.29 -4.47 3.53
CA GLN A 149 -1.57 -5.89 3.33
C GLN A 149 -2.98 -6.12 2.77
N ILE A 150 -4.01 -5.51 3.38
CA ILE A 150 -5.41 -5.63 2.96
C ILE A 150 -5.60 -5.13 1.52
N GLU A 151 -5.07 -3.97 1.20
CA GLU A 151 -5.14 -3.34 -0.12
C GLU A 151 -4.34 -4.12 -1.17
N GLY A 152 -3.19 -4.68 -0.78
CA GLY A 152 -2.38 -5.56 -1.62
C GLY A 152 -3.13 -6.84 -1.99
N ASP A 153 -3.75 -7.50 -1.00
CA ASP A 153 -4.52 -8.74 -1.20
C ASP A 153 -5.83 -8.49 -1.98
N PHE A 154 -6.39 -7.28 -1.90
CA PHE A 154 -7.53 -6.87 -2.72
C PHE A 154 -7.17 -6.88 -4.21
N HIS A 155 -6.00 -6.38 -4.56
CA HIS A 155 -5.59 -6.25 -5.96
C HIS A 155 -4.87 -7.49 -6.50
N PHE A 156 -4.08 -8.19 -5.69
CA PHE A 156 -3.15 -9.22 -6.16
C PHE A 156 -3.31 -10.53 -5.40
N ALA A 157 -3.51 -11.63 -6.12
CA ALA A 157 -3.36 -12.95 -5.53
C ALA A 157 -1.91 -13.20 -5.11
N GLY A 158 -1.67 -14.06 -4.10
CA GLY A 158 -0.31 -14.32 -3.61
C GLY A 158 0.68 -14.77 -4.69
N ARG A 159 0.21 -15.49 -5.74
CA ARG A 159 1.05 -15.90 -6.89
C ARG A 159 1.44 -14.75 -7.83
N GLU A 160 0.89 -13.57 -7.67
CA GLU A 160 1.16 -12.36 -8.48
C GLU A 160 2.12 -11.40 -7.78
N GLN A 161 2.59 -11.76 -6.58
CA GLN A 161 3.53 -10.98 -5.78
C GLN A 161 4.90 -11.67 -5.83
N PHE A 162 5.95 -10.96 -6.29
CA PHE A 162 7.29 -11.51 -6.55
C PHE A 162 8.38 -10.87 -5.68
#